data_8c4d4bd004bdd0b1d9c54807fc89ed83
#
_entry.id   8c4d4bd004bdd0b1d9c54807fc89ed83
#
_cell.length_a   1.000
_cell.length_b   1.000
_cell.length_c   1.000
_cell.angle_alpha   90.00
_cell.angle_beta   90.00
_cell.angle_gamma   90.00
#
_symmetry.space_group_name_H-M   'P 1'
#
loop_
_entity.id
_entity.type
_entity.pdbx_description
1 polymer ?
#
loop_
_entity_poly.entity_id
_entity_poly.type
_entity_poly.pdbx_seq_one_letter_code
_entity_poly.pdbx_strand_id
1 'polypeptide(L)'
;MSEKQVRILDCIREKGASNWITALPLKEKGFHLSKSDFWDAMCLRYNLEFKRTPANCGCGKSFSMDHALSCMKGGYISMRHDNVRDLTANLLKEVAYDVRTEPRLIELTGETFAHKTANTEDEARLDISARNFWSPGTKAFCDIRIFNPLAESYRKQNLSNAHSINERAKKREYNKRVLEVEHGSFTPLVFSCYGGMAKESKYFYKQLACRLSEKQNETLGGVTSYIRTKLSFSQLKTAIICVRGYRGKDEITEDESMNETDIHLTVMEAKLK
;
A
#
# COMPACT_ATOMS: atom_id res chain seq x y z
N MET A 1 -26.39 -8.54 -8.89
CA MET A 1 -25.03 -7.97 -8.70
C MET A 1 -24.09 -8.60 -9.71
N SER A 2 -23.20 -7.80 -10.35
CA SER A 2 -22.16 -8.34 -11.23
C SER A 2 -21.06 -9.05 -10.42
N GLU A 3 -20.32 -9.97 -11.05
CA GLU A 3 -19.15 -10.64 -10.41
C GLU A 3 -18.14 -9.61 -9.87
N LYS A 4 -17.95 -8.51 -10.60
CA LYS A 4 -17.09 -7.40 -10.18
C LYS A 4 -17.59 -6.76 -8.88
N GLN A 5 -18.88 -6.50 -8.75
CA GLN A 5 -19.46 -5.94 -7.53
C GLN A 5 -19.31 -6.88 -6.34
N VAL A 6 -19.53 -8.18 -6.53
CA VAL A 6 -19.30 -9.19 -5.49
C VAL A 6 -17.83 -9.15 -5.04
N ARG A 7 -16.89 -9.13 -5.99
CA ARG A 7 -15.46 -9.08 -5.69
C ARG A 7 -15.06 -7.83 -4.91
N ILE A 8 -15.60 -6.66 -5.27
CA ILE A 8 -15.35 -5.42 -4.51
C ILE A 8 -15.90 -5.54 -3.09
N LEU A 9 -17.12 -6.09 -2.93
CA LEU A 9 -17.70 -6.30 -1.60
C LEU A 9 -16.83 -7.22 -0.73
N ASP A 10 -16.27 -8.28 -1.29
CA ASP A 10 -15.33 -9.16 -0.57
C ASP A 10 -14.09 -8.39 -0.13
N CYS A 11 -13.53 -7.55 -1.01
CA CYS A 11 -12.36 -6.71 -0.68
C CYS A 11 -12.64 -5.73 0.47
N ILE A 12 -13.76 -5.01 0.43
CA ILE A 12 -14.09 -3.99 1.44
C ILE A 12 -14.56 -4.60 2.78
N ARG A 13 -14.91 -5.88 2.80
CA ARG A 13 -15.21 -6.65 4.03
C ARG A 13 -13.95 -7.13 4.75
N GLU A 14 -12.79 -7.11 4.09
CA GLU A 14 -11.54 -7.47 4.75
C GLU A 14 -11.28 -6.55 5.95
N LYS A 15 -10.80 -7.16 7.04
CA LYS A 15 -10.57 -6.43 8.30
C LYS A 15 -9.55 -5.31 8.11
N GLY A 16 -9.96 -4.09 8.38
CA GLY A 16 -9.14 -2.87 8.22
C GLY A 16 -9.39 -2.09 6.93
N ALA A 17 -9.87 -2.72 5.86
CA ALA A 17 -10.10 -2.09 4.57
C ALA A 17 -11.07 -0.90 4.63
N SER A 18 -12.07 -0.97 5.50
CA SER A 18 -13.14 0.03 5.61
C SER A 18 -13.06 0.90 6.87
N ASN A 19 -11.93 0.92 7.59
CA ASN A 19 -11.81 1.72 8.81
C ASN A 19 -12.01 3.23 8.56
N TRP A 20 -11.70 3.72 7.37
CA TRP A 20 -11.88 5.11 7.00
C TRP A 20 -13.34 5.60 7.12
N ILE A 21 -14.34 4.72 6.90
CA ILE A 21 -15.76 5.11 6.92
C ILE A 21 -16.34 5.22 8.33
N THR A 22 -15.70 4.57 9.30
CA THR A 22 -16.15 4.57 10.71
C THR A 22 -15.27 5.42 11.61
N ALA A 23 -14.19 5.99 11.07
CA ALA A 23 -13.30 6.86 11.81
C ALA A 23 -13.91 8.25 12.01
N LEU A 24 -13.63 8.85 13.16
CA LEU A 24 -13.93 10.27 13.36
C LEU A 24 -13.09 11.11 12.38
N PRO A 25 -13.67 12.13 11.73
CA PRO A 25 -13.00 12.96 10.73
C PRO A 25 -12.03 13.98 11.37
N LEU A 26 -10.98 13.49 12.00
CA LEU A 26 -9.96 14.29 12.67
C LEU A 26 -8.93 14.79 11.66
N LYS A 27 -8.97 16.06 11.34
CA LYS A 27 -8.11 16.70 10.32
C LYS A 27 -6.63 16.63 10.73
N GLU A 28 -6.31 16.88 11.99
CA GLU A 28 -4.96 16.84 12.56
C GLU A 28 -4.31 15.44 12.50
N LYS A 29 -5.11 14.39 12.44
CA LYS A 29 -4.64 12.99 12.28
C LYS A 29 -4.67 12.53 10.82
N GLY A 30 -5.09 13.39 9.89
CA GLY A 30 -5.26 13.07 8.47
C GLY A 30 -6.48 12.18 8.17
N PHE A 31 -7.41 12.02 9.14
CA PHE A 31 -8.61 11.18 9.03
C PHE A 31 -9.79 11.97 8.48
N HIS A 32 -9.56 12.74 7.45
CA HIS A 32 -10.61 13.50 6.79
C HIS A 32 -10.52 13.33 5.28
N LEU A 33 -11.64 13.50 4.62
CA LEU A 33 -11.79 13.55 3.17
C LEU A 33 -12.52 14.85 2.81
N SER A 34 -12.16 15.45 1.69
CA SER A 34 -12.97 16.50 1.09
C SER A 34 -14.33 15.92 0.63
N LYS A 35 -15.28 16.76 0.30
CA LYS A 35 -16.58 16.33 -0.23
C LYS A 35 -16.41 15.52 -1.54
N SER A 36 -15.51 15.95 -2.40
CA SER A 36 -15.18 15.25 -3.65
C SER A 36 -14.51 13.91 -3.38
N ASP A 37 -13.49 13.87 -2.51
CA ASP A 37 -12.79 12.62 -2.16
C ASP A 37 -13.73 11.61 -1.50
N PHE A 38 -14.65 12.08 -0.64
CA PHE A 38 -15.65 11.20 -0.04
C PHE A 38 -16.57 10.59 -1.10
N TRP A 39 -17.02 11.39 -2.09
CA TRP A 39 -17.80 10.86 -3.20
C TRP A 39 -17.00 9.82 -4.01
N ASP A 40 -15.75 10.11 -4.33
CA ASP A 40 -14.88 9.20 -5.06
C ASP A 40 -14.60 7.91 -4.26
N ALA A 41 -14.45 8.03 -2.94
CA ALA A 41 -14.35 6.87 -2.06
C ALA A 41 -15.60 5.99 -2.11
N MET A 42 -16.79 6.59 -2.18
CA MET A 42 -18.05 5.86 -2.35
C MET A 42 -18.14 5.21 -3.74
N CYS A 43 -17.66 5.89 -4.79
CA CYS A 43 -17.60 5.29 -6.14
C CYS A 43 -16.67 4.07 -6.16
N LEU A 44 -15.48 4.15 -5.55
CA LEU A 44 -14.58 3.00 -5.40
C LEU A 44 -15.23 1.85 -4.63
N ARG A 45 -15.89 2.17 -3.51
CA ARG A 45 -16.48 1.19 -2.60
C ARG A 45 -17.66 0.42 -3.21
N TYR A 46 -18.52 1.11 -3.95
CA TYR A 46 -19.76 0.55 -4.48
C TYR A 46 -19.74 0.31 -5.98
N ASN A 47 -18.57 0.50 -6.62
CA ASN A 47 -18.44 0.42 -8.08
C ASN A 47 -19.43 1.35 -8.80
N LEU A 48 -19.57 2.57 -8.30
CA LEU A 48 -20.38 3.59 -8.95
C LEU A 48 -19.57 4.26 -10.06
N GLU A 49 -20.24 4.92 -10.96
CA GLU A 49 -19.62 5.66 -12.04
C GLU A 49 -18.97 6.95 -11.51
N PHE A 50 -17.73 7.18 -11.91
CA PHE A 50 -17.01 8.42 -11.60
C PHE A 50 -17.45 9.52 -12.57
N LYS A 51 -17.81 10.67 -12.03
CA LYS A 51 -18.07 11.86 -12.86
C LYS A 51 -16.76 12.44 -13.37
N ARG A 52 -16.77 13.04 -14.58
CA ARG A 52 -15.63 13.76 -15.16
C ARG A 52 -14.37 12.89 -15.24
N THR A 53 -14.48 11.72 -15.84
CA THR A 53 -13.32 10.88 -16.18
C THR A 53 -13.03 10.99 -17.67
N PRO A 54 -11.76 10.93 -18.09
CA PRO A 54 -11.42 10.94 -19.52
C PRO A 54 -11.90 9.64 -20.18
N ALA A 55 -12.17 9.69 -21.48
CA ALA A 55 -12.52 8.49 -22.25
C ALA A 55 -11.33 7.53 -22.38
N ASN A 56 -10.12 8.09 -22.51
CA ASN A 56 -8.88 7.33 -22.67
C ASN A 56 -7.84 7.74 -21.62
N CYS A 57 -7.06 6.77 -21.18
CA CYS A 57 -5.86 7.03 -20.37
C CYS A 57 -4.70 7.48 -21.28
N GLY A 58 -3.81 8.31 -20.79
CA GLY A 58 -2.59 8.72 -21.49
C GLY A 58 -1.62 7.58 -21.87
N CYS A 59 -1.91 6.33 -21.47
CA CYS A 59 -1.23 5.13 -21.98
C CYS A 59 -1.88 4.57 -23.26
N GLY A 60 -2.94 5.21 -23.79
CA GLY A 60 -3.68 4.81 -24.99
C GLY A 60 -4.81 3.80 -24.78
N LYS A 61 -5.00 3.27 -23.57
CA LYS A 61 -6.10 2.34 -23.25
C LYS A 61 -7.35 3.10 -22.84
N SER A 62 -8.54 2.52 -23.05
CA SER A 62 -9.80 3.04 -22.50
C SER A 62 -9.69 3.21 -20.98
N PHE A 63 -10.18 4.34 -20.50
CA PHE A 63 -10.13 4.63 -19.08
C PHE A 63 -11.19 3.80 -18.33
N SER A 64 -10.79 3.21 -17.24
CA SER A 64 -11.68 2.59 -16.27
C SER A 64 -11.04 2.64 -14.89
N MET A 65 -11.83 2.50 -13.84
CA MET A 65 -11.34 2.41 -12.46
C MET A 65 -10.29 1.29 -12.31
N ASP A 66 -10.55 0.11 -12.86
CA ASP A 66 -9.64 -1.04 -12.77
C ASP A 66 -8.32 -0.78 -13.49
N HIS A 67 -8.39 -0.14 -14.66
CA HIS A 67 -7.21 0.28 -15.41
C HIS A 67 -6.43 1.33 -14.59
N ALA A 68 -7.09 2.34 -14.08
CA ALA A 68 -6.45 3.42 -13.31
C ALA A 68 -5.71 2.90 -12.07
N LEU A 69 -6.28 1.93 -11.36
CA LEU A 69 -5.66 1.28 -10.19
C LEU A 69 -4.46 0.38 -10.52
N SER A 70 -4.21 0.10 -11.81
CA SER A 70 -3.14 -0.78 -12.28
C SER A 70 -2.19 -0.13 -13.29
N CYS A 71 -2.51 1.07 -13.76
CA CYS A 71 -1.76 1.74 -14.83
C CYS A 71 -0.46 2.35 -14.30
N MET A 72 0.67 1.96 -14.89
CA MET A 72 2.00 2.48 -14.54
C MET A 72 2.24 3.92 -15.03
N LYS A 73 1.45 4.41 -16.00
CA LYS A 73 1.59 5.78 -16.51
C LYS A 73 1.25 6.80 -15.43
N GLY A 74 2.10 7.83 -15.29
CA GLY A 74 1.93 8.91 -14.31
C GLY A 74 2.50 8.63 -12.92
N GLY A 75 3.08 7.44 -12.66
CA GLY A 75 3.77 7.14 -11.39
C GLY A 75 2.86 6.92 -10.16
N TYR A 76 1.53 6.94 -10.33
CA TYR A 76 0.58 6.87 -9.20
C TYR A 76 0.62 5.54 -8.45
N ILE A 77 1.00 4.45 -9.13
CA ILE A 77 1.20 3.14 -8.50
C ILE A 77 2.40 3.19 -7.56
N SER A 78 3.51 3.79 -7.99
CA SER A 78 4.70 3.98 -7.14
C SER A 78 4.38 4.91 -5.96
N MET A 79 3.68 6.02 -6.19
CA MET A 79 3.23 6.91 -5.11
C MET A 79 2.38 6.17 -4.06
N ARG A 80 1.46 5.29 -4.49
CA ARG A 80 0.66 4.47 -3.57
C ARG A 80 1.53 3.52 -2.74
N HIS A 81 2.50 2.90 -3.37
CA HIS A 81 3.48 2.04 -2.71
C HIS A 81 4.28 2.83 -1.68
N ASP A 82 4.87 3.96 -2.08
CA ASP A 82 5.73 4.79 -1.24
C ASP A 82 4.98 5.34 -0.02
N ASN A 83 3.72 5.73 -0.17
CA ASN A 83 2.89 6.18 0.96
C ASN A 83 2.73 5.09 2.04
N VAL A 84 2.53 3.83 1.65
CA VAL A 84 2.41 2.73 2.63
C VAL A 84 3.78 2.40 3.23
N ARG A 85 4.86 2.44 2.42
CA ARG A 85 6.24 2.28 2.89
C ARG A 85 6.59 3.31 3.96
N ASP A 86 6.40 4.58 3.65
CA ASP A 86 6.79 5.68 4.52
C ASP A 86 5.95 5.72 5.80
N LEU A 87 4.64 5.46 5.69
CA LEU A 87 3.79 5.29 6.87
C LEU A 87 4.27 4.14 7.76
N THR A 88 4.62 3.00 7.19
CA THR A 88 5.09 1.84 7.94
C THR A 88 6.46 2.11 8.59
N ALA A 89 7.38 2.74 7.84
CA ALA A 89 8.68 3.14 8.36
C ALA A 89 8.56 4.13 9.53
N ASN A 90 7.64 5.10 9.43
CA ASN A 90 7.41 6.06 10.52
C ASN A 90 6.84 5.40 11.77
N LEU A 91 5.93 4.45 11.64
CA LEU A 91 5.44 3.68 12.79
C LEU A 91 6.53 2.79 13.40
N LEU A 92 7.41 2.21 12.58
CA LEU A 92 8.54 1.41 13.05
C LEU A 92 9.58 2.24 13.81
N LYS A 93 9.86 3.48 13.39
CA LYS A 93 10.79 4.39 14.08
C LYS A 93 10.42 4.63 15.54
N GLU A 94 9.18 4.45 15.90
CA GLU A 94 8.75 4.59 17.29
C GLU A 94 9.16 3.40 18.18
N VAL A 95 9.35 2.20 17.61
CA VAL A 95 9.54 0.95 18.39
C VAL A 95 10.74 0.12 17.98
N ALA A 96 11.45 0.53 16.95
CA ALA A 96 12.63 -0.16 16.43
C ALA A 96 13.78 0.84 16.20
N TYR A 97 14.98 0.30 16.01
CA TYR A 97 16.19 1.11 15.79
C TYR A 97 16.65 0.98 14.33
N ASP A 98 17.47 1.95 13.88
CA ASP A 98 18.09 1.97 12.55
C ASP A 98 17.08 1.65 11.44
N VAL A 99 15.92 2.32 11.50
CA VAL A 99 14.87 2.17 10.47
C VAL A 99 15.27 2.94 9.23
N ARG A 100 15.42 2.20 8.12
CA ARG A 100 15.79 2.76 6.81
C ARG A 100 14.77 2.40 5.77
N THR A 101 14.51 3.32 4.86
CA THR A 101 13.76 3.08 3.62
C THR A 101 14.73 2.80 2.49
N GLU A 102 14.34 1.91 1.59
CA GLU A 102 15.13 1.47 0.43
C GLU A 102 16.58 1.05 0.76
N PRO A 103 16.79 0.25 1.84
CA PRO A 103 18.12 -0.23 2.16
C PRO A 103 18.68 -1.09 1.02
N ARG A 104 19.91 -0.81 0.58
CA ARG A 104 20.64 -1.73 -0.31
C ARG A 104 20.94 -3.02 0.45
N LEU A 105 20.82 -4.13 -0.25
CA LEU A 105 21.25 -5.42 0.24
C LEU A 105 22.76 -5.59 0.01
N ILE A 106 23.40 -6.43 0.81
CA ILE A 106 24.78 -6.83 0.65
C ILE A 106 24.95 -7.48 -0.72
N GLU A 107 26.01 -7.10 -1.45
CA GLU A 107 26.36 -7.69 -2.73
C GLU A 107 26.69 -9.17 -2.57
N LEU A 108 26.28 -9.97 -3.56
CA LEU A 108 26.52 -11.40 -3.55
C LEU A 108 27.98 -11.69 -3.91
N THR A 109 28.63 -12.57 -3.16
CA THR A 109 30.04 -12.97 -3.36
C THR A 109 30.18 -14.39 -3.91
N GLY A 110 29.11 -14.93 -4.52
CA GLY A 110 29.09 -16.26 -5.11
C GLY A 110 27.95 -17.15 -4.59
N GLU A 111 27.06 -16.60 -3.74
CA GLU A 111 25.90 -17.30 -3.23
C GLU A 111 24.92 -17.65 -4.36
N THR A 112 24.39 -18.85 -4.34
CA THR A 112 23.41 -19.34 -5.32
C THR A 112 22.11 -19.73 -4.64
N PHE A 113 20.98 -19.43 -5.27
CA PHE A 113 19.66 -19.68 -4.71
C PHE A 113 18.90 -20.72 -5.55
N ALA A 114 18.23 -21.66 -4.89
CA ALA A 114 17.45 -22.72 -5.54
C ALA A 114 16.28 -22.18 -6.39
N HIS A 115 15.71 -21.03 -6.03
CA HIS A 115 14.62 -20.42 -6.79
C HIS A 115 15.15 -19.54 -7.91
N LYS A 116 14.76 -19.86 -9.17
CA LYS A 116 15.10 -19.05 -10.36
C LYS A 116 14.61 -17.60 -10.28
N THR A 117 13.63 -17.30 -9.42
CA THR A 117 13.06 -15.97 -9.18
C THR A 117 13.70 -15.27 -7.97
N ALA A 118 14.73 -15.85 -7.37
CA ALA A 118 15.47 -15.17 -6.32
C ALA A 118 16.19 -13.95 -6.90
N ASN A 119 16.13 -12.83 -6.16
CA ASN A 119 16.79 -11.62 -6.57
C ASN A 119 18.31 -11.76 -6.36
N THR A 120 19.06 -11.68 -7.47
CA THR A 120 20.53 -11.76 -7.50
C THR A 120 21.18 -10.45 -7.97
N GLU A 121 20.42 -9.38 -8.09
CA GLU A 121 20.94 -8.09 -8.52
C GLU A 121 21.84 -7.48 -7.44
N ASP A 122 23.00 -6.95 -7.84
CA ASP A 122 23.97 -6.34 -6.91
C ASP A 122 23.40 -5.08 -6.24
N GLU A 123 22.59 -4.32 -6.97
CA GLU A 123 21.93 -3.12 -6.45
C GLU A 123 20.54 -3.38 -5.84
N ALA A 124 20.24 -4.63 -5.51
CA ALA A 124 18.93 -4.98 -4.96
C ALA A 124 18.62 -4.18 -3.68
N ARG A 125 17.39 -3.74 -3.58
CA ARG A 125 16.88 -3.00 -2.43
C ARG A 125 15.60 -3.65 -1.92
N LEU A 126 15.37 -3.49 -0.63
CA LEU A 126 14.09 -3.77 -0.01
C LEU A 126 13.45 -2.46 0.45
N ASP A 127 12.15 -2.46 0.70
CA ASP A 127 11.44 -1.23 0.99
C ASP A 127 11.79 -0.66 2.37
N ILE A 128 11.91 -1.52 3.39
CA ILE A 128 12.18 -1.10 4.76
C ILE A 128 13.13 -2.09 5.42
N SER A 129 14.07 -1.56 6.22
CA SER A 129 14.76 -2.36 7.24
C SER A 129 14.65 -1.71 8.61
N ALA A 130 14.60 -2.54 9.66
CA ALA A 130 14.51 -2.10 11.04
C ALA A 130 15.26 -3.07 11.96
N ARG A 131 16.00 -2.57 12.93
CA ARG A 131 16.72 -3.39 13.90
C ARG A 131 15.88 -3.58 15.17
N ASN A 132 15.98 -4.76 15.78
CA ASN A 132 15.28 -5.13 17.02
C ASN A 132 13.75 -5.19 16.92
N PHE A 133 13.18 -5.32 15.72
CA PHE A 133 11.73 -5.44 15.59
C PHE A 133 11.22 -6.84 15.97
N TRP A 134 11.80 -7.91 15.44
CA TRP A 134 11.38 -9.28 15.77
C TRP A 134 12.11 -9.83 17.00
N SER A 135 13.43 -9.65 17.03
CA SER A 135 14.29 -10.15 18.11
C SER A 135 15.42 -9.14 18.38
N PRO A 136 15.93 -9.06 19.62
CA PRO A 136 17.08 -8.22 19.94
C PRO A 136 18.28 -8.55 19.05
N GLY A 137 19.00 -7.52 18.60
CA GLY A 137 20.20 -7.64 17.75
C GLY A 137 19.94 -7.97 16.28
N THR A 138 18.76 -8.47 15.91
CA THR A 138 18.46 -8.87 14.53
C THR A 138 17.91 -7.73 13.70
N LYS A 139 18.19 -7.77 12.38
CA LYS A 139 17.65 -6.84 11.39
C LYS A 139 16.44 -7.48 10.69
N ALA A 140 15.34 -6.79 10.70
CA ALA A 140 14.14 -7.17 9.97
C ALA A 140 14.09 -6.40 8.66
N PHE A 141 13.71 -7.07 7.59
CA PHE A 141 13.49 -6.48 6.28
C PHE A 141 12.04 -6.70 5.84
N CYS A 142 11.46 -5.68 5.24
CA CYS A 142 10.11 -5.76 4.69
C CYS A 142 10.11 -5.30 3.24
N ASP A 143 9.22 -5.90 2.44
CA ASP A 143 8.94 -5.50 1.08
C ASP A 143 7.44 -5.43 0.87
N ILE A 144 6.98 -4.32 0.31
CA ILE A 144 5.56 -3.98 0.16
C ILE A 144 5.08 -4.36 -1.23
N ARG A 145 3.94 -5.01 -1.28
CA ARG A 145 3.24 -5.31 -2.52
C ARG A 145 1.79 -4.90 -2.42
N ILE A 146 1.36 -3.97 -3.28
CA ILE A 146 -0.06 -3.60 -3.40
C ILE A 146 -0.57 -4.10 -4.75
N PHE A 147 -1.50 -5.07 -4.73
CA PHE A 147 -2.05 -5.66 -5.94
C PHE A 147 -3.51 -5.24 -6.17
N ASN A 148 -3.93 -5.25 -7.43
CA ASN A 148 -5.34 -5.03 -7.77
C ASN A 148 -6.06 -6.39 -7.85
N PRO A 149 -6.99 -6.69 -6.92
CA PRO A 149 -7.72 -7.97 -6.90
C PRO A 149 -8.72 -8.13 -8.06
N LEU A 150 -8.99 -7.06 -8.80
CA LEU A 150 -9.84 -7.09 -10.00
C LEU A 150 -9.05 -7.36 -11.28
N ALA A 151 -7.71 -7.36 -11.22
CA ALA A 151 -6.89 -7.71 -12.37
C ALA A 151 -7.21 -9.13 -12.86
N GLU A 152 -7.10 -9.36 -14.15
CA GLU A 152 -7.49 -10.60 -14.81
C GLU A 152 -6.82 -11.84 -14.18
N SER A 153 -5.54 -11.71 -13.79
CA SER A 153 -4.75 -12.76 -13.13
C SER A 153 -5.32 -13.21 -11.77
N TYR A 154 -6.13 -12.37 -11.11
CA TYR A 154 -6.70 -12.66 -9.79
C TYR A 154 -8.21 -12.84 -9.80
N ARG A 155 -8.91 -12.46 -10.88
CA ARG A 155 -10.39 -12.41 -10.94
C ARG A 155 -11.04 -13.74 -10.62
N LYS A 156 -10.47 -14.85 -11.09
CA LYS A 156 -11.00 -16.22 -10.90
C LYS A 156 -10.54 -16.87 -9.59
N GLN A 157 -9.72 -16.20 -8.79
CA GLN A 157 -9.18 -16.75 -7.55
C GLN A 157 -9.92 -16.19 -6.35
N ASN A 158 -10.06 -16.94 -5.26
CA ASN A 158 -10.53 -16.35 -4.02
C ASN A 158 -9.51 -15.34 -3.49
N LEU A 159 -9.97 -14.37 -2.72
CA LEU A 159 -9.15 -13.24 -2.27
C LEU A 159 -7.99 -13.68 -1.37
N SER A 160 -8.22 -14.65 -0.49
CA SER A 160 -7.17 -15.20 0.37
C SER A 160 -6.05 -15.87 -0.44
N ASN A 161 -6.41 -16.58 -1.52
CA ASN A 161 -5.42 -17.18 -2.41
C ASN A 161 -4.62 -16.12 -3.18
N ALA A 162 -5.26 -15.05 -3.66
CA ALA A 162 -4.58 -13.93 -4.31
C ALA A 162 -3.54 -13.28 -3.37
N HIS A 163 -3.90 -13.06 -2.10
CA HIS A 163 -2.95 -12.60 -1.09
C HIS A 163 -1.77 -13.57 -0.93
N SER A 164 -2.05 -14.85 -0.74
CA SER A 164 -1.01 -15.88 -0.52
C SER A 164 -0.06 -16.07 -1.72
N ILE A 165 -0.55 -15.89 -2.94
CA ILE A 165 0.28 -15.94 -4.15
C ILE A 165 1.30 -14.80 -4.12
N ASN A 166 0.88 -13.58 -3.79
CA ASN A 166 1.77 -12.43 -3.71
C ASN A 166 2.79 -12.57 -2.56
N GLU A 167 2.37 -13.06 -1.38
CA GLU A 167 3.32 -13.35 -0.28
C GLU A 167 4.37 -14.37 -0.69
N ARG A 168 3.94 -15.50 -1.27
CA ARG A 168 4.88 -16.54 -1.73
C ARG A 168 5.82 -16.06 -2.84
N ALA A 169 5.33 -15.19 -3.73
CA ALA A 169 6.18 -14.60 -4.76
C ALA A 169 7.32 -13.77 -4.13
N LYS A 170 7.01 -12.88 -3.18
CA LYS A 170 8.00 -12.08 -2.49
C LYS A 170 8.95 -12.92 -1.63
N LYS A 171 8.46 -13.97 -0.99
CA LYS A 171 9.34 -14.90 -0.25
C LYS A 171 10.30 -15.65 -1.16
N ARG A 172 9.86 -16.09 -2.33
CA ARG A 172 10.78 -16.73 -3.30
C ARG A 172 11.84 -15.77 -3.80
N GLU A 173 11.49 -14.49 -3.92
CA GLU A 173 12.37 -13.45 -4.43
C GLU A 173 13.46 -13.06 -3.42
N TYR A 174 13.11 -12.88 -2.15
CA TYR A 174 14.03 -12.26 -1.17
C TYR A 174 14.38 -13.11 0.05
N ASN A 175 13.52 -14.06 0.47
CA ASN A 175 13.67 -14.67 1.80
C ASN A 175 15.01 -15.37 2.01
N LYS A 176 15.48 -16.11 1.01
CA LYS A 176 16.78 -16.83 1.08
C LYS A 176 17.95 -15.85 1.17
N ARG A 177 17.98 -14.84 0.30
CA ARG A 177 19.04 -13.81 0.32
C ARG A 177 19.09 -13.10 1.68
N VAL A 178 17.94 -12.71 2.23
CA VAL A 178 17.91 -12.05 3.55
C VAL A 178 18.37 -12.97 4.67
N LEU A 179 17.99 -14.25 4.65
CA LEU A 179 18.42 -15.20 5.68
C LEU A 179 19.91 -15.54 5.60
N GLU A 180 20.43 -15.79 4.41
CA GLU A 180 21.76 -16.36 4.20
C GLU A 180 22.85 -15.30 4.04
N VAL A 181 22.54 -14.11 3.51
CA VAL A 181 23.51 -13.03 3.24
C VAL A 181 23.36 -11.89 4.25
N GLU A 182 22.14 -11.42 4.48
CA GLU A 182 21.89 -10.32 5.43
C GLU A 182 21.85 -10.79 6.90
N HIS A 183 21.76 -12.09 7.14
CA HIS A 183 21.56 -12.70 8.47
C HIS A 183 20.39 -12.07 9.24
N GLY A 184 19.35 -11.70 8.49
CA GLY A 184 18.15 -11.02 8.97
C GLY A 184 16.87 -11.85 8.78
N SER A 185 15.74 -11.24 9.08
CA SER A 185 14.41 -11.80 8.83
C SER A 185 13.69 -11.04 7.73
N PHE A 186 12.90 -11.74 6.91
CA PHE A 186 12.13 -11.15 5.83
C PHE A 186 10.62 -11.29 6.05
N THR A 187 9.89 -10.20 5.90
CA THR A 187 8.43 -10.18 6.00
C THR A 187 7.83 -9.46 4.79
N PRO A 188 7.10 -10.16 3.91
CA PRO A 188 6.36 -9.52 2.83
C PRO A 188 5.13 -8.79 3.38
N LEU A 189 4.98 -7.51 3.05
CA LEU A 189 3.83 -6.69 3.42
C LEU A 189 2.88 -6.55 2.22
N VAL A 190 1.96 -7.49 2.08
CA VAL A 190 1.07 -7.58 0.92
C VAL A 190 -0.30 -7.00 1.25
N PHE A 191 -0.78 -6.12 0.36
CA PHE A 191 -2.09 -5.46 0.44
C PHE A 191 -2.86 -5.59 -0.86
N SER A 192 -4.17 -5.60 -0.77
CA SER A 192 -5.01 -5.25 -1.92
C SER A 192 -5.15 -3.73 -2.03
N CYS A 193 -5.35 -3.20 -3.24
CA CYS A 193 -5.58 -1.75 -3.43
C CYS A 193 -6.90 -1.25 -2.80
N TYR A 194 -7.70 -2.13 -2.23
CA TYR A 194 -8.89 -1.83 -1.44
C TYR A 194 -8.63 -1.83 0.08
N GLY A 195 -7.39 -2.01 0.51
CA GLY A 195 -7.00 -1.94 1.93
C GLY A 195 -6.96 -3.28 2.67
N GLY A 196 -7.29 -4.38 2.01
CA GLY A 196 -7.14 -5.71 2.61
C GLY A 196 -5.68 -6.10 2.78
N MET A 197 -5.38 -6.90 3.81
CA MET A 197 -4.02 -7.33 4.16
C MET A 197 -3.89 -8.84 4.08
N ALA A 198 -2.75 -9.32 3.61
CA ALA A 198 -2.35 -10.72 3.69
C ALA A 198 -2.02 -11.16 5.12
N LYS A 199 -1.83 -12.45 5.32
CA LYS A 199 -1.64 -13.06 6.65
C LYS A 199 -0.39 -12.52 7.36
N GLU A 200 0.72 -12.42 6.65
CA GLU A 200 1.99 -11.93 7.21
C GLU A 200 1.93 -10.43 7.53
N SER A 201 1.30 -9.64 6.68
CA SER A 201 1.04 -8.23 6.95
C SER A 201 0.18 -8.06 8.21
N LYS A 202 -0.89 -8.84 8.37
CA LYS A 202 -1.73 -8.81 9.58
C LYS A 202 -0.95 -9.13 10.84
N TYR A 203 -0.05 -10.13 10.77
CA TYR A 203 0.80 -10.51 11.88
C TYR A 203 1.82 -9.41 12.21
N PHE A 204 2.48 -8.86 11.20
CA PHE A 204 3.44 -7.76 11.34
C PHE A 204 2.80 -6.55 12.05
N TYR A 205 1.66 -6.06 11.55
CA TYR A 205 1.00 -4.91 12.16
C TYR A 205 0.39 -5.20 13.53
N LYS A 206 0.05 -6.45 13.83
CA LYS A 206 -0.32 -6.86 15.19
C LYS A 206 0.88 -6.72 16.16
N GLN A 207 2.05 -7.21 15.78
CA GLN A 207 3.27 -7.07 16.59
C GLN A 207 3.68 -5.60 16.74
N LEU A 208 3.59 -4.83 15.67
CA LEU A 208 3.82 -3.38 15.72
C LEU A 208 2.87 -2.68 16.70
N ALA A 209 1.59 -3.04 16.68
CA ALA A 209 0.59 -2.50 17.62
C ALA A 209 0.89 -2.90 19.07
N CYS A 210 1.32 -4.14 19.31
CA CYS A 210 1.72 -4.57 20.67
C CYS A 210 2.87 -3.70 21.21
N ARG A 211 3.94 -3.52 20.42
CA ARG A 211 5.10 -2.72 20.84
C ARG A 211 4.76 -1.25 21.05
N LEU A 212 3.93 -0.68 20.17
CA LEU A 212 3.46 0.70 20.31
C LEU A 212 2.58 0.87 21.53
N SER A 213 1.67 -0.06 21.79
CA SER A 213 0.78 0.00 22.97
C SER A 213 1.58 -0.05 24.28
N GLU A 214 2.59 -0.90 24.37
CA GLU A 214 3.50 -0.97 25.51
C GLU A 214 4.28 0.34 25.70
N LYS A 215 4.87 0.87 24.61
CA LYS A 215 5.66 2.11 24.65
C LYS A 215 4.82 3.34 25.02
N GLN A 216 3.61 3.45 24.47
CA GLN A 216 2.74 4.61 24.64
C GLN A 216 1.82 4.48 25.86
N ASN A 217 1.84 3.33 26.56
CA ASN A 217 0.92 3.01 27.65
C ASN A 217 -0.57 3.15 27.23
N GLU A 218 -0.85 2.70 26.03
CA GLU A 218 -2.18 2.73 25.40
C GLU A 218 -2.76 1.32 25.29
N THR A 219 -4.08 1.21 25.09
CA THR A 219 -4.70 -0.10 24.89
C THR A 219 -4.33 -0.68 23.52
N LEU A 220 -4.02 -1.98 23.46
CA LEU A 220 -3.73 -2.68 22.21
C LEU A 220 -4.86 -2.51 21.16
N GLY A 221 -6.12 -2.50 21.63
CA GLY A 221 -7.28 -2.27 20.75
C GLY A 221 -7.29 -0.90 20.12
N GLY A 222 -7.00 0.15 20.89
CA GLY A 222 -6.89 1.53 20.45
C GLY A 222 -5.79 1.71 19.41
N VAL A 223 -4.57 1.25 19.74
CA VAL A 223 -3.42 1.34 18.82
C VAL A 223 -3.64 0.54 17.53
N THR A 224 -4.21 -0.68 17.64
CA THR A 224 -4.55 -1.49 16.47
C THR A 224 -5.57 -0.78 15.56
N SER A 225 -6.59 -0.18 16.16
CA SER A 225 -7.59 0.61 15.43
C SER A 225 -6.96 1.82 14.73
N TYR A 226 -6.11 2.55 15.44
CA TYR A 226 -5.39 3.70 14.91
C TYR A 226 -4.51 3.35 13.70
N ILE A 227 -3.69 2.29 13.79
CA ILE A 227 -2.84 1.83 12.69
C ILE A 227 -3.69 1.44 11.47
N ARG A 228 -4.76 0.66 11.68
CA ARG A 228 -5.66 0.27 10.59
C ARG A 228 -6.34 1.46 9.94
N THR A 229 -6.75 2.43 10.73
CA THR A 229 -7.36 3.66 10.22
C THR A 229 -6.35 4.45 9.38
N LYS A 230 -5.13 4.65 9.87
CA LYS A 230 -4.06 5.31 9.09
C LYS A 230 -3.80 4.60 7.76
N LEU A 231 -3.64 3.28 7.77
CA LEU A 231 -3.43 2.50 6.56
C LEU A 231 -4.63 2.58 5.60
N SER A 232 -5.85 2.53 6.14
CA SER A 232 -7.08 2.62 5.34
C SER A 232 -7.20 3.98 4.64
N PHE A 233 -6.93 5.10 5.34
CA PHE A 233 -6.91 6.43 4.73
C PHE A 233 -5.78 6.59 3.71
N SER A 234 -4.57 6.15 4.03
CA SER A 234 -3.43 6.22 3.11
C SER A 234 -3.73 5.50 1.79
N GLN A 235 -4.23 4.27 1.86
CA GLN A 235 -4.55 3.50 0.65
C GLN A 235 -5.74 4.07 -0.11
N LEU A 236 -6.78 4.54 0.57
CA LEU A 236 -7.93 5.17 -0.06
C LEU A 236 -7.54 6.45 -0.80
N LYS A 237 -6.85 7.39 -0.14
CA LYS A 237 -6.43 8.66 -0.74
C LYS A 237 -5.56 8.40 -1.98
N THR A 238 -4.61 7.48 -1.91
CA THR A 238 -3.78 7.15 -3.06
C THR A 238 -4.53 6.38 -4.15
N ALA A 239 -5.56 5.60 -3.82
CA ALA A 239 -6.45 5.00 -4.83
C ALA A 239 -7.27 6.08 -5.56
N ILE A 240 -7.77 7.10 -4.85
CA ILE A 240 -8.44 8.27 -5.45
C ILE A 240 -7.46 9.01 -6.39
N ILE A 241 -6.23 9.26 -5.96
CA ILE A 241 -5.19 9.85 -6.81
C ILE A 241 -4.91 8.99 -8.04
N CYS A 242 -4.89 7.67 -7.93
CA CYS A 242 -4.77 6.78 -9.10
C CYS A 242 -5.91 6.97 -10.10
N VAL A 243 -7.12 7.24 -9.65
CA VAL A 243 -8.28 7.46 -10.53
C VAL A 243 -8.31 8.87 -11.10
N ARG A 244 -8.02 9.89 -10.29
CA ARG A 244 -8.12 11.30 -10.65
C ARG A 244 -6.84 11.87 -11.29
N GLY A 245 -5.70 11.24 -11.06
CA GLY A 245 -4.42 11.73 -11.53
C GLY A 245 -4.35 11.84 -13.07
N TYR A 246 -3.84 12.98 -13.53
CA TYR A 246 -3.66 13.29 -14.94
C TYR A 246 -2.62 12.39 -15.60
N ARG A 247 -2.95 11.79 -16.73
CA ARG A 247 -2.07 10.88 -17.50
C ARG A 247 -1.98 11.23 -18.98
N GLY A 248 -2.61 12.31 -19.40
CA GLY A 248 -2.70 12.73 -20.80
C GLY A 248 -1.63 13.74 -21.21
N LYS A 249 -1.61 14.04 -22.51
CA LYS A 249 -0.91 15.18 -23.10
C LYS A 249 -1.87 16.34 -23.43
N ASP A 250 -3.16 16.13 -23.20
CA ASP A 250 -4.20 17.08 -23.58
C ASP A 250 -4.14 18.30 -22.67
N GLU A 251 -4.19 19.48 -23.28
CA GLU A 251 -4.27 20.76 -22.57
C GLU A 251 -5.57 20.78 -21.74
N ILE A 252 -5.43 21.10 -20.47
CA ILE A 252 -6.57 21.34 -19.57
C ILE A 252 -7.20 22.64 -20.05
N THR A 253 -8.44 22.61 -20.51
CA THR A 253 -9.19 23.84 -20.76
C THR A 253 -9.41 24.58 -19.45
N GLU A 254 -9.27 25.92 -19.45
CA GLU A 254 -9.21 26.78 -18.26
C GLU A 254 -10.39 26.65 -17.28
N ASP A 255 -11.50 26.02 -17.68
CA ASP A 255 -12.67 25.76 -16.83
C ASP A 255 -12.47 24.60 -15.82
N GLU A 256 -11.36 23.84 -15.91
CA GLU A 256 -11.05 22.71 -15.02
C GLU A 256 -10.04 23.06 -13.90
N SER A 257 -9.58 24.33 -13.83
CA SER A 257 -8.48 24.76 -12.99
C SER A 257 -8.77 24.81 -11.48
N MET A 258 -9.98 24.59 -11.03
CA MET A 258 -10.34 24.69 -9.60
C MET A 258 -9.85 23.54 -8.70
N ASN A 259 -9.28 22.45 -9.26
CA ASN A 259 -8.92 21.28 -8.46
C ASN A 259 -7.41 20.96 -8.40
N GLU A 260 -6.56 21.65 -9.16
CA GLU A 260 -5.10 21.41 -9.10
C GLU A 260 -4.49 21.82 -7.77
N THR A 261 -4.99 22.86 -7.15
CA THR A 261 -4.49 23.37 -5.86
C THR A 261 -4.73 22.37 -4.73
N ASP A 262 -5.88 21.70 -4.72
CA ASP A 262 -6.21 20.70 -3.69
C ASP A 262 -5.44 19.39 -3.87
N ILE A 263 -5.23 18.95 -5.12
CA ILE A 263 -4.44 17.76 -5.42
C ILE A 263 -2.96 18.00 -5.12
N HIS A 264 -2.43 19.16 -5.49
CA HIS A 264 -1.03 19.52 -5.25
C HIS A 264 -0.75 19.74 -3.75
N LEU A 265 -1.67 20.30 -2.99
CA LEU A 265 -1.57 20.43 -1.53
C LEU A 265 -1.59 19.05 -0.85
N THR A 266 -2.45 18.13 -1.26
CA THR A 266 -2.51 16.77 -0.70
C THR A 266 -1.23 15.98 -1.00
N VAL A 267 -0.62 16.17 -2.17
CA VAL A 267 0.67 15.56 -2.56
C VAL A 267 1.84 16.20 -1.81
N MET A 268 1.84 17.52 -1.63
CA MET A 268 2.88 18.22 -0.88
C MET A 268 2.82 17.94 0.62
N GLU A 269 1.62 17.90 1.22
CA GLU A 269 1.43 17.54 2.63
C GLU A 269 1.84 16.08 2.92
N ALA A 270 1.70 15.18 1.95
CA ALA A 270 2.19 13.81 2.06
C ALA A 270 3.73 13.70 1.99
N LYS A 271 4.42 14.70 1.40
CA LYS A 271 5.89 14.76 1.32
C LYS A 271 6.53 15.49 2.50
N LEU A 272 5.78 16.29 3.26
CA LEU A 272 6.29 17.15 4.33
C LEU A 272 6.03 16.59 5.75
N LYS A 273 5.41 15.44 5.87
CA LYS A 273 5.17 14.72 7.14
C LYS A 273 5.65 13.29 7.04
#